data_214932f24871e8b3b9cd6780d680f785
#
_entry.id   214932f24871e8b3b9cd6780d680f785
#
_cell.length_a   1.000
_cell.length_b   1.000
_cell.length_c   1.000
_cell.angle_alpha   90.00
_cell.angle_beta   90.00
_cell.angle_gamma   90.00
#
_symmetry.space_group_name_H-M   'P 1'
#
loop_
_entity.id
_entity.type
_entity.pdbx_description
1 polymer ?
#
loop_
_entity_poly.entity_id
_entity_poly.type
_entity_poly.pdbx_seq_one_letter_code
_entity_poly.pdbx_strand_id
1 'polypeptide(L)'
;MDDVVIVGGGIIGASTAFFLSKEGRKVRVFERDPTYKKASFPLSLGGFRRQFFQKENILLGKFAKEFIFQLPDLLKTKKNDKPTVSMVPNGYLLLFGPEHAKEQYEALKNHKACDAETKNVKAEELQNFFPWINTDGLETATFTDNKVEGWIDPHMFHAALKNKAIELGASFEKKDIKSIDDINADTIVSAAGCWTKELLKDIPVVPQKHTVFRVKCPKHIPEMPLTGDLTTGVYWRPEGKEYLAGSPLSKFDAKDLEPEWNDFEELVWPALAKRIPAFEQLKLTGG
;
A
#
# COMPACT_ATOMS: atom_id res chain seq x y z
N MET A 1 -27.47 -19.63 -7.98
CA MET A 1 -26.19 -18.86 -7.88
C MET A 1 -25.60 -19.15 -6.52
N ASP A 2 -24.35 -19.54 -6.48
CA ASP A 2 -23.69 -19.92 -5.25
C ASP A 2 -23.64 -18.74 -4.28
N ASP A 3 -23.89 -19.05 -3.00
CA ASP A 3 -23.80 -18.08 -1.90
C ASP A 3 -22.34 -17.99 -1.46
N VAL A 4 -21.77 -16.79 -1.52
CA VAL A 4 -20.36 -16.53 -1.12
C VAL A 4 -20.34 -15.73 0.17
N VAL A 5 -19.66 -16.25 1.18
CA VAL A 5 -19.38 -15.50 2.42
C VAL A 5 -17.91 -15.08 2.43
N ILE A 6 -17.68 -13.79 2.68
CA ILE A 6 -16.35 -13.21 2.85
C ILE A 6 -16.16 -12.85 4.32
N VAL A 7 -15.13 -13.38 4.97
CA VAL A 7 -14.76 -13.08 6.34
C VAL A 7 -13.68 -12.00 6.35
N GLY A 8 -14.02 -10.82 6.82
CA GLY A 8 -13.21 -9.60 6.80
C GLY A 8 -13.65 -8.63 5.70
N GLY A 9 -14.15 -7.47 6.10
CA GLY A 9 -14.64 -6.40 5.21
C GLY A 9 -13.60 -5.32 4.90
N GLY A 10 -12.31 -5.57 5.16
CA GLY A 10 -11.21 -4.68 4.79
C GLY A 10 -11.07 -4.51 3.28
N ILE A 11 -9.95 -3.89 2.82
CA ILE A 11 -9.78 -3.56 1.41
C ILE A 11 -9.86 -4.79 0.49
N ILE A 12 -9.29 -5.93 0.90
CA ILE A 12 -9.34 -7.19 0.15
C ILE A 12 -10.77 -7.72 0.09
N GLY A 13 -11.46 -7.77 1.25
CA GLY A 13 -12.84 -8.25 1.29
C GLY A 13 -13.81 -7.37 0.50
N ALA A 14 -13.67 -6.04 0.59
CA ALA A 14 -14.48 -5.10 -0.17
C ALA A 14 -14.24 -5.21 -1.69
N SER A 15 -12.97 -5.38 -2.11
CA SER A 15 -12.61 -5.61 -3.51
C SER A 15 -13.20 -6.93 -4.02
N THR A 16 -13.05 -8.02 -3.25
CA THR A 16 -13.61 -9.33 -3.59
C THR A 16 -15.12 -9.25 -3.72
N ALA A 17 -15.79 -8.58 -2.76
CA ALA A 17 -17.23 -8.38 -2.80
C ALA A 17 -17.66 -7.59 -4.05
N PHE A 18 -16.93 -6.52 -4.41
CA PHE A 18 -17.22 -5.75 -5.62
C PHE A 18 -17.15 -6.62 -6.87
N PHE A 19 -16.05 -7.34 -7.09
CA PHE A 19 -15.88 -8.14 -8.30
C PHE A 19 -16.89 -9.29 -8.38
N LEU A 20 -17.12 -10.02 -7.29
CA LEU A 20 -18.09 -11.12 -7.27
C LEU A 20 -19.53 -10.62 -7.48
N SER A 21 -19.90 -9.51 -6.85
CA SER A 21 -21.25 -8.93 -7.05
C SER A 21 -21.43 -8.38 -8.47
N LYS A 22 -20.37 -7.86 -9.09
CA LYS A 22 -20.38 -7.44 -10.49
C LYS A 22 -20.66 -8.61 -11.44
N GLU A 23 -20.17 -9.81 -11.10
CA GLU A 23 -20.47 -11.05 -11.83
C GLU A 23 -21.82 -11.68 -11.42
N GLY A 24 -22.64 -10.97 -10.65
CA GLY A 24 -23.96 -11.41 -10.26
C GLY A 24 -24.02 -12.48 -9.14
N ARG A 25 -22.90 -12.71 -8.43
CA ARG A 25 -22.87 -13.65 -7.30
C ARG A 25 -23.60 -13.05 -6.10
N LYS A 26 -24.22 -13.90 -5.27
CA LYS A 26 -24.78 -13.49 -4.00
C LYS A 26 -23.67 -13.45 -2.95
N VAL A 27 -23.38 -12.25 -2.41
CA VAL A 27 -22.23 -12.01 -1.53
C VAL A 27 -22.66 -11.45 -0.18
N ARG A 28 -22.18 -12.08 0.89
CA ARG A 28 -22.29 -11.59 2.27
C ARG A 28 -20.88 -11.38 2.85
N VAL A 29 -20.63 -10.20 3.40
CA VAL A 29 -19.36 -9.88 4.05
C VAL A 29 -19.58 -9.76 5.55
N PHE A 30 -18.83 -10.52 6.34
CA PHE A 30 -18.84 -10.44 7.79
C PHE A 30 -17.61 -9.67 8.27
N GLU A 31 -17.83 -8.57 8.97
CA GLU A 31 -16.81 -7.71 9.52
C GLU A 31 -17.00 -7.52 11.03
N ARG A 32 -15.96 -7.85 11.81
CA ARG A 32 -16.03 -7.74 13.27
C ARG A 32 -16.02 -6.30 13.77
N ASP A 33 -15.29 -5.41 13.10
CA ASP A 33 -15.19 -3.98 13.44
C ASP A 33 -15.44 -3.08 12.22
N PRO A 34 -16.70 -2.69 11.98
CA PRO A 34 -17.06 -1.80 10.86
C PRO A 34 -16.41 -0.42 10.91
N THR A 35 -15.70 -0.06 11.98
CA THR A 35 -14.91 1.17 12.06
C THR A 35 -13.52 1.02 11.41
N TYR A 36 -13.08 -0.22 11.18
CA TYR A 36 -11.79 -0.57 10.58
C TYR A 36 -10.55 -0.02 11.30
N LYS A 37 -10.66 0.42 12.55
CA LYS A 37 -9.55 1.06 13.30
C LYS A 37 -8.31 0.18 13.42
N LYS A 38 -8.48 -1.14 13.41
CA LYS A 38 -7.40 -2.12 13.50
C LYS A 38 -7.05 -2.77 12.16
N ALA A 39 -7.71 -2.40 11.09
CA ALA A 39 -7.40 -2.94 9.77
C ALA A 39 -6.11 -2.32 9.23
N SER A 40 -5.34 -3.09 8.45
CA SER A 40 -4.05 -2.61 7.93
C SER A 40 -4.20 -1.55 6.85
N PHE A 41 -5.27 -1.58 6.05
CA PHE A 41 -5.40 -0.67 4.90
C PHE A 41 -5.49 0.81 5.28
N PRO A 42 -6.24 1.25 6.33
CA PRO A 42 -6.32 2.66 6.67
C PRO A 42 -5.03 3.20 7.30
N LEU A 43 -4.18 2.31 7.78
CA LEU A 43 -2.89 2.65 8.39
C LEU A 43 -1.73 2.57 7.38
N SER A 44 -2.03 2.25 6.11
CA SER A 44 -1.02 2.14 5.05
C SER A 44 -0.75 3.49 4.38
N LEU A 45 0.38 3.56 3.65
CA LEU A 45 0.69 4.73 2.82
C LEU A 45 -0.20 4.84 1.56
N GLY A 46 -1.03 3.83 1.28
CA GLY A 46 -1.91 3.80 0.12
C GLY A 46 -1.19 3.71 -1.23
N GLY A 47 0.07 3.31 -1.23
CA GLY A 47 0.90 3.26 -2.43
C GLY A 47 0.40 2.28 -3.49
N PHE A 48 0.46 2.67 -4.76
CA PHE A 48 0.26 1.79 -5.90
C PHE A 48 1.42 1.95 -6.88
N ARG A 49 1.97 0.81 -7.33
CA ARG A 49 3.15 0.78 -8.19
C ARG A 49 3.17 -0.44 -9.10
N ARG A 50 4.06 -0.42 -10.10
CA ARG A 50 4.38 -1.54 -10.97
C ARG A 50 5.80 -2.06 -10.75
N GLN A 51 6.65 -1.31 -10.05
CA GLN A 51 8.03 -1.63 -9.75
C GLN A 51 8.13 -2.76 -8.70
N PHE A 52 7.96 -4.01 -9.14
CA PHE A 52 8.14 -5.22 -8.35
C PHE A 52 9.22 -6.11 -8.98
N PHE A 53 9.72 -7.07 -8.21
CA PHE A 53 10.73 -8.02 -8.70
C PHE A 53 10.11 -9.16 -9.52
N GLN A 54 8.95 -9.70 -9.10
CA GLN A 54 8.27 -10.80 -9.78
C GLN A 54 7.30 -10.31 -10.86
N LYS A 55 7.21 -11.06 -11.96
CA LYS A 55 6.31 -10.75 -13.09
C LYS A 55 4.85 -10.67 -12.68
N GLU A 56 4.41 -11.59 -11.84
CA GLU A 56 3.02 -11.65 -11.35
C GLU A 56 2.64 -10.36 -10.64
N ASN A 57 3.52 -9.85 -9.77
CA ASN A 57 3.29 -8.61 -9.06
C ASN A 57 3.33 -7.37 -9.99
N ILE A 58 4.19 -7.39 -11.01
CA ILE A 58 4.23 -6.35 -12.05
C ILE A 58 2.90 -6.31 -12.81
N LEU A 59 2.39 -7.47 -13.23
CA LEU A 59 1.11 -7.59 -13.94
C LEU A 59 -0.07 -7.16 -13.07
N LEU A 60 -0.09 -7.55 -11.78
CA LEU A 60 -1.07 -7.06 -10.81
C LEU A 60 -0.98 -5.53 -10.64
N GLY A 61 0.23 -4.98 -10.59
CA GLY A 61 0.44 -3.53 -10.52
C GLY A 61 -0.06 -2.79 -11.76
N LYS A 62 0.12 -3.37 -12.95
CA LYS A 62 -0.45 -2.83 -14.20
C LYS A 62 -1.98 -2.81 -14.14
N PHE A 63 -2.59 -3.94 -13.77
CA PHE A 63 -4.04 -4.02 -13.58
C PHE A 63 -4.54 -3.01 -12.54
N ALA A 64 -3.87 -2.92 -11.39
CA ALA A 64 -4.23 -1.99 -10.33
C ALA A 64 -4.16 -0.53 -10.81
N LYS A 65 -3.13 -0.16 -11.57
CA LYS A 65 -3.01 1.17 -12.18
C LYS A 65 -4.21 1.46 -13.08
N GLU A 66 -4.53 0.59 -14.02
CA GLU A 66 -5.67 0.76 -14.92
C GLU A 66 -6.98 0.88 -14.17
N PHE A 67 -7.19 0.02 -13.17
CA PHE A 67 -8.37 0.05 -12.30
C PHE A 67 -8.49 1.37 -11.54
N ILE A 68 -7.39 1.83 -10.90
CA ILE A 68 -7.36 3.06 -10.10
C ILE A 68 -7.68 4.29 -10.97
N PHE A 69 -7.16 4.36 -12.19
CA PHE A 69 -7.43 5.47 -13.08
C PHE A 69 -8.87 5.49 -13.64
N GLN A 70 -9.55 4.36 -13.61
CA GLN A 70 -10.95 4.24 -14.02
C GLN A 70 -11.94 4.28 -12.85
N LEU A 71 -11.48 4.46 -11.60
CA LEU A 71 -12.32 4.42 -10.41
C LEU A 71 -13.59 5.28 -10.48
N PRO A 72 -13.54 6.55 -10.94
CA PRO A 72 -14.72 7.39 -10.99
C PRO A 72 -15.86 6.78 -11.81
N ASP A 73 -15.54 6.06 -12.89
CA ASP A 73 -16.52 5.41 -13.73
C ASP A 73 -16.95 4.03 -13.21
N LEU A 74 -15.99 3.25 -12.74
CA LEU A 74 -16.23 1.88 -12.26
C LEU A 74 -17.02 1.84 -10.94
N LEU A 75 -16.76 2.80 -10.04
CA LEU A 75 -17.32 2.80 -8.69
C LEU A 75 -18.44 3.83 -8.48
N LYS A 76 -18.89 4.51 -9.54
CA LYS A 76 -20.06 5.37 -9.44
C LYS A 76 -21.29 4.60 -8.97
N THR A 77 -22.07 5.22 -8.11
CA THR A 77 -23.32 4.69 -7.57
C THR A 77 -24.46 5.68 -7.81
N LYS A 78 -25.71 5.22 -7.67
CA LYS A 78 -26.89 6.11 -7.74
C LYS A 78 -26.84 7.24 -6.69
N LYS A 79 -26.17 7.00 -5.56
CA LYS A 79 -26.01 7.98 -4.48
C LYS A 79 -24.77 8.88 -4.66
N ASN A 80 -23.79 8.45 -5.44
CA ASN A 80 -22.55 9.18 -5.71
C ASN A 80 -22.09 8.87 -7.14
N ASP A 81 -22.40 9.76 -8.06
CA ASP A 81 -22.10 9.64 -9.49
C ASP A 81 -20.63 9.97 -9.84
N LYS A 82 -19.90 10.59 -8.89
CA LYS A 82 -18.48 10.94 -9.01
C LYS A 82 -17.73 10.59 -7.72
N PRO A 83 -17.52 9.30 -7.43
CA PRO A 83 -16.75 8.92 -6.26
C PRO A 83 -15.32 9.46 -6.40
N THR A 84 -14.94 10.32 -5.49
CA THR A 84 -13.56 10.82 -5.41
C THR A 84 -12.74 9.86 -4.56
N VAL A 85 -11.58 9.48 -5.08
CA VAL A 85 -10.53 8.83 -4.31
C VAL A 85 -9.33 9.75 -4.44
N SER A 86 -8.93 10.40 -3.36
CA SER A 86 -7.78 11.31 -3.39
C SER A 86 -6.56 10.54 -3.88
N MET A 87 -6.12 10.83 -5.10
CA MET A 87 -5.00 10.18 -5.77
C MET A 87 -3.90 11.21 -6.04
N VAL A 88 -2.68 10.86 -5.68
CA VAL A 88 -1.49 11.67 -5.94
C VAL A 88 -0.51 10.85 -6.78
N PRO A 89 -0.49 11.04 -8.11
CA PRO A 89 0.31 10.25 -9.04
C PRO A 89 1.74 10.83 -9.21
N ASN A 90 2.45 11.04 -8.09
CA ASN A 90 3.80 11.61 -8.09
C ASN A 90 4.92 10.59 -8.37
N GLY A 91 4.54 9.35 -8.70
CA GLY A 91 5.49 8.29 -9.02
C GLY A 91 6.04 7.55 -7.80
N TYR A 92 6.89 6.59 -8.09
CA TYR A 92 7.71 5.86 -7.13
C TYR A 92 9.19 6.00 -7.50
N LEU A 93 10.03 6.11 -6.48
CA LEU A 93 11.49 6.10 -6.59
C LEU A 93 12.03 4.99 -5.67
N LEU A 94 12.75 4.04 -6.23
CA LEU A 94 13.44 3.00 -5.47
C LEU A 94 14.95 3.19 -5.59
N LEU A 95 15.63 3.22 -4.46
CA LEU A 95 17.06 3.44 -4.33
C LEU A 95 17.76 2.12 -4.00
N PHE A 96 18.83 1.80 -4.71
CA PHE A 96 19.54 0.54 -4.59
C PHE A 96 21.01 0.76 -4.30
N GLY A 97 21.54 0.02 -3.33
CA GLY A 97 22.97 -0.13 -3.10
C GLY A 97 23.59 -1.23 -3.96
N PRO A 98 24.93 -1.36 -3.96
CA PRO A 98 25.63 -2.41 -4.71
C PRO A 98 25.17 -3.83 -4.41
N GLU A 99 24.76 -4.08 -3.19
CA GLU A 99 24.25 -5.38 -2.72
C GLU A 99 22.98 -5.84 -3.42
N HIS A 100 22.21 -4.90 -3.98
CA HIS A 100 20.92 -5.19 -4.68
C HIS A 100 21.08 -5.33 -6.20
N ALA A 101 22.29 -5.15 -6.76
CA ALA A 101 22.52 -5.05 -8.20
C ALA A 101 22.00 -6.27 -8.99
N LYS A 102 22.16 -7.49 -8.46
CA LYS A 102 21.68 -8.72 -9.10
C LYS A 102 20.16 -8.79 -9.16
N GLU A 103 19.51 -8.54 -8.04
CA GLU A 103 18.04 -8.59 -7.92
C GLU A 103 17.39 -7.51 -8.79
N GLN A 104 17.96 -6.32 -8.78
CA GLN A 104 17.51 -5.20 -9.62
C GLN A 104 17.64 -5.54 -11.11
N TYR A 105 18.75 -6.13 -11.53
CA TYR A 105 18.95 -6.53 -12.93
C TYR A 105 17.87 -7.51 -13.40
N GLU A 106 17.54 -8.51 -12.59
CA GLU A 106 16.46 -9.44 -12.90
C GLU A 106 15.08 -8.77 -12.89
N ALA A 107 14.85 -7.84 -11.95
CA ALA A 107 13.61 -7.05 -11.93
C ALA A 107 13.44 -6.23 -13.20
N LEU A 108 14.48 -5.57 -13.70
CA LEU A 108 14.44 -4.78 -14.94
C LEU A 108 14.14 -5.64 -16.17
N LYS A 109 14.66 -6.88 -16.24
CA LYS A 109 14.27 -7.83 -17.29
C LYS A 109 12.77 -8.16 -17.22
N ASN A 110 12.26 -8.41 -16.01
CA ASN A 110 10.86 -8.67 -15.79
C ASN A 110 10.00 -7.45 -16.13
N HIS A 111 10.42 -6.23 -15.78
CA HIS A 111 9.74 -5.00 -16.17
C HIS A 111 9.62 -4.89 -17.70
N LYS A 112 10.73 -5.10 -18.42
CA LYS A 112 10.73 -5.10 -19.88
C LYS A 112 9.82 -6.18 -20.47
N ALA A 113 9.86 -7.40 -19.93
CA ALA A 113 9.04 -8.52 -20.39
C ALA A 113 7.54 -8.31 -20.13
N CYS A 114 7.18 -7.50 -19.13
CA CYS A 114 5.80 -7.15 -18.78
C CYS A 114 5.36 -5.80 -19.37
N ASP A 115 6.17 -5.17 -20.21
CA ASP A 115 5.90 -3.84 -20.74
C ASP A 115 5.56 -2.83 -19.64
N ALA A 116 6.36 -2.83 -18.60
CA ALA A 116 6.29 -1.89 -17.48
C ALA A 116 7.40 -0.86 -17.66
N GLU A 117 7.03 0.34 -18.10
CA GLU A 117 7.98 1.43 -18.26
C GLU A 117 8.61 1.80 -16.92
N THR A 118 9.92 1.62 -16.80
CA THR A 118 10.70 1.96 -15.62
C THR A 118 12.02 2.53 -16.07
N LYS A 119 12.33 3.73 -15.64
CA LYS A 119 13.65 4.33 -15.84
C LYS A 119 14.60 3.73 -14.82
N ASN A 120 15.79 3.38 -15.28
CA ASN A 120 16.92 2.98 -14.43
C ASN A 120 18.08 3.94 -14.68
N VAL A 121 18.58 4.54 -13.63
CA VAL A 121 19.68 5.51 -13.69
C VAL A 121 20.75 5.16 -12.67
N LYS A 122 22.00 5.52 -12.99
CA LYS A 122 23.09 5.44 -12.03
C LYS A 122 22.95 6.49 -10.94
N ALA A 123 23.53 6.23 -9.77
CA ALA A 123 23.49 7.15 -8.65
C ALA A 123 24.02 8.56 -9.01
N GLU A 124 25.06 8.65 -9.81
CA GLU A 124 25.67 9.91 -10.28
C GLU A 124 24.73 10.77 -11.15
N GLU A 125 23.78 10.15 -11.82
CA GLU A 125 22.80 10.82 -12.70
C GLU A 125 21.52 11.20 -11.95
N LEU A 126 21.29 10.62 -10.77
CA LEU A 126 20.01 10.73 -10.05
C LEU A 126 19.67 12.16 -9.66
N GLN A 127 20.66 12.97 -9.30
CA GLN A 127 20.45 14.37 -8.92
C GLN A 127 19.97 15.26 -10.08
N ASN A 128 20.12 14.83 -11.34
CA ASN A 128 19.54 15.53 -12.48
C ASN A 128 18.00 15.45 -12.48
N PHE A 129 17.43 14.40 -11.86
CA PHE A 129 16.00 14.18 -11.74
C PHE A 129 15.47 14.60 -10.37
N PHE A 130 16.24 14.37 -9.32
CA PHE A 130 15.88 14.62 -7.92
C PHE A 130 17.00 15.39 -7.19
N PRO A 131 17.11 16.72 -7.40
CA PRO A 131 18.23 17.52 -6.89
C PRO A 131 18.35 17.56 -5.35
N TRP A 132 17.29 17.15 -4.66
CA TRP A 132 17.22 17.16 -3.20
C TRP A 132 17.82 15.89 -2.56
N ILE A 133 18.21 14.88 -3.35
CA ILE A 133 18.65 13.58 -2.82
C ILE A 133 20.16 13.50 -2.71
N ASN A 134 20.65 12.95 -1.60
CA ASN A 134 22.03 12.52 -1.47
C ASN A 134 22.19 11.08 -1.99
N THR A 135 23.14 10.86 -2.86
CA THR A 135 23.38 9.59 -3.55
C THR A 135 24.48 8.73 -2.92
N ASP A 136 25.06 9.15 -1.80
CA ASP A 136 26.14 8.43 -1.14
C ASP A 136 25.75 6.99 -0.76
N GLY A 137 26.57 6.03 -1.22
CA GLY A 137 26.34 4.60 -1.00
C GLY A 137 25.23 3.99 -1.87
N LEU A 138 24.70 4.72 -2.87
CA LEU A 138 23.84 4.18 -3.90
C LEU A 138 24.65 3.71 -5.10
N GLU A 139 24.15 2.68 -5.76
CA GLU A 139 24.63 2.22 -7.07
C GLU A 139 23.72 2.73 -8.18
N THR A 140 22.41 2.53 -8.01
CA THR A 140 21.41 2.88 -9.02
C THR A 140 20.09 3.29 -8.35
N ALA A 141 19.19 3.82 -9.17
CA ALA A 141 17.80 4.04 -8.79
C ALA A 141 16.85 3.70 -9.93
N THR A 142 15.62 3.29 -9.58
CA THR A 142 14.54 3.13 -10.55
C THR A 142 13.37 4.03 -10.20
N PHE A 143 12.75 4.59 -11.22
CA PHE A 143 11.54 5.40 -11.06
C PHE A 143 10.67 5.36 -12.32
N THR A 144 9.42 5.74 -12.17
CA THR A 144 8.48 5.91 -13.28
C THR A 144 8.12 7.37 -13.42
N ASP A 145 7.67 7.75 -14.61
CA ASP A 145 7.14 9.09 -14.82
C ASP A 145 5.91 9.32 -13.94
N ASN A 146 5.74 10.56 -13.51
CA ASN A 146 4.55 11.00 -12.81
C ASN A 146 3.29 10.60 -13.58
N LYS A 147 2.20 10.30 -12.87
CA LYS A 147 0.88 9.87 -13.37
C LYS A 147 0.68 8.38 -13.60
N VAL A 148 1.67 7.53 -13.43
CA VAL A 148 1.50 6.07 -13.57
C VAL A 148 1.62 5.30 -12.26
N GLU A 149 2.22 5.90 -11.24
CA GLU A 149 2.39 5.36 -9.89
C GLU A 149 2.23 6.47 -8.85
N GLY A 150 2.03 6.11 -7.60
CA GLY A 150 1.85 7.10 -6.54
C GLY A 150 1.10 6.50 -5.35
N TRP A 151 0.17 7.27 -4.79
CA TRP A 151 -0.66 6.80 -3.68
C TRP A 151 -2.09 7.34 -3.78
N ILE A 152 -2.98 6.66 -3.08
CA ILE A 152 -4.39 7.01 -2.96
C ILE A 152 -4.78 7.04 -1.48
N ASP A 153 -5.85 7.76 -1.15
CA ASP A 153 -6.45 7.67 0.17
C ASP A 153 -7.11 6.30 0.36
N PRO A 154 -6.60 5.45 1.28
CA PRO A 154 -7.10 4.10 1.44
C PRO A 154 -8.52 4.04 2.03
N HIS A 155 -8.94 5.02 2.84
CA HIS A 155 -10.29 5.09 3.37
C HIS A 155 -11.30 5.40 2.27
N MET A 156 -11.01 6.40 1.44
CA MET A 156 -11.89 6.78 0.33
C MET A 156 -12.01 5.66 -0.69
N PHE A 157 -10.89 4.98 -0.99
CA PHE A 157 -10.87 3.85 -1.91
C PHE A 157 -11.70 2.67 -1.38
N HIS A 158 -11.50 2.29 -0.12
CA HIS A 158 -12.29 1.24 0.52
C HIS A 158 -13.78 1.58 0.53
N ALA A 159 -14.14 2.81 0.91
CA ALA A 159 -15.54 3.24 0.95
C ALA A 159 -16.20 3.19 -0.43
N ALA A 160 -15.49 3.59 -1.49
CA ALA A 160 -15.99 3.52 -2.85
C ALA A 160 -16.26 2.07 -3.31
N LEU A 161 -15.31 1.16 -3.07
CA LEU A 161 -15.48 -0.27 -3.35
C LEU A 161 -16.65 -0.88 -2.60
N LYS A 162 -16.73 -0.66 -1.29
CA LYS A 162 -17.80 -1.15 -0.43
C LYS A 162 -19.16 -0.64 -0.87
N ASN A 163 -19.31 0.66 -1.11
CA ASN A 163 -20.57 1.26 -1.53
C ASN A 163 -21.02 0.70 -2.89
N LYS A 164 -20.10 0.49 -3.82
CA LYS A 164 -20.42 -0.10 -5.11
C LYS A 164 -20.82 -1.58 -4.98
N ALA A 165 -20.11 -2.34 -4.16
CA ALA A 165 -20.49 -3.74 -3.88
C ALA A 165 -21.91 -3.84 -3.28
N ILE A 166 -22.26 -2.95 -2.35
CA ILE A 166 -23.62 -2.89 -1.76
C ILE A 166 -24.66 -2.53 -2.83
N GLU A 167 -24.40 -1.58 -3.72
CA GLU A 167 -25.30 -1.23 -4.81
C GLU A 167 -25.53 -2.41 -5.75
N LEU A 168 -24.51 -3.24 -5.95
CA LEU A 168 -24.57 -4.46 -6.76
C LEU A 168 -25.20 -5.66 -6.03
N GLY A 169 -25.64 -5.49 -4.78
CA GLY A 169 -26.38 -6.50 -4.01
C GLY A 169 -25.60 -7.21 -2.91
N ALA A 170 -24.33 -6.86 -2.65
CA ALA A 170 -23.62 -7.40 -1.50
C ALA A 170 -24.18 -6.88 -0.17
N SER A 171 -24.18 -7.73 0.87
CA SER A 171 -24.43 -7.28 2.25
C SER A 171 -23.14 -7.21 3.06
N PHE A 172 -23.05 -6.20 3.94
CA PHE A 172 -21.97 -6.07 4.93
C PHE A 172 -22.59 -6.07 6.32
N GLU A 173 -22.25 -7.08 7.10
CA GLU A 173 -22.83 -7.34 8.40
C GLU A 173 -21.75 -7.29 9.49
N LYS A 174 -22.08 -6.64 10.62
CA LYS A 174 -21.20 -6.70 11.80
C LYS A 174 -21.32 -8.08 12.43
N LYS A 175 -20.32 -8.91 12.23
CA LYS A 175 -20.24 -10.26 12.78
C LYS A 175 -18.80 -10.69 12.97
N ASP A 176 -18.48 -11.14 14.17
CA ASP A 176 -17.15 -11.68 14.51
C ASP A 176 -17.17 -13.21 14.34
N ILE A 177 -16.52 -13.71 13.31
CA ILE A 177 -16.44 -15.14 13.01
C ILE A 177 -15.27 -15.75 13.77
N LYS A 178 -15.54 -16.79 14.56
CA LYS A 178 -14.53 -17.52 15.35
C LYS A 178 -14.12 -18.84 14.71
N SER A 179 -15.00 -19.46 13.93
CA SER A 179 -14.72 -20.67 13.14
C SER A 179 -15.38 -20.56 11.77
N ILE A 180 -14.72 -21.10 10.77
CA ILE A 180 -15.30 -21.28 9.43
C ILE A 180 -16.47 -22.24 9.45
N ASP A 181 -16.51 -23.17 10.40
CA ASP A 181 -17.59 -24.16 10.56
C ASP A 181 -18.93 -23.51 10.98
N ASP A 182 -18.88 -22.27 11.52
CA ASP A 182 -20.07 -21.49 11.88
C ASP A 182 -20.73 -20.81 10.66
N ILE A 183 -20.19 -21.03 9.46
CA ILE A 183 -20.63 -20.36 8.23
C ILE A 183 -21.34 -21.37 7.33
N ASN A 184 -22.62 -21.11 7.04
CA ASN A 184 -23.34 -21.84 6.01
C ASN A 184 -23.29 -21.05 4.70
N ALA A 185 -22.48 -21.52 3.75
CA ALA A 185 -22.31 -20.95 2.41
C ALA A 185 -21.67 -21.97 1.45
N ASP A 186 -21.93 -21.82 0.15
CA ASP A 186 -21.30 -22.67 -0.88
C ASP A 186 -19.79 -22.41 -1.01
N THR A 187 -19.39 -21.17 -0.79
CA THR A 187 -18.00 -20.74 -0.85
C THR A 187 -17.67 -19.76 0.29
N ILE A 188 -16.55 -19.99 0.96
CA ILE A 188 -16.03 -19.09 1.99
C ILE A 188 -14.71 -18.50 1.54
N VAL A 189 -14.58 -17.16 1.60
CA VAL A 189 -13.36 -16.43 1.32
C VAL A 189 -12.84 -15.82 2.61
N SER A 190 -11.63 -16.20 3.03
CA SER A 190 -10.95 -15.56 4.15
C SER A 190 -10.20 -14.32 3.66
N ALA A 191 -10.64 -13.14 4.11
CA ALA A 191 -10.02 -11.84 3.89
C ALA A 191 -9.70 -11.14 5.22
N ALA A 192 -9.42 -11.94 6.27
CA ALA A 192 -9.25 -11.48 7.65
C ALA A 192 -7.86 -10.86 7.93
N GLY A 193 -7.06 -10.60 6.89
CA GLY A 193 -5.74 -9.96 7.02
C GLY A 193 -4.80 -10.74 7.95
N CYS A 194 -4.12 -10.04 8.84
CA CYS A 194 -3.18 -10.65 9.78
C CYS A 194 -3.86 -11.57 10.84
N TRP A 195 -5.19 -11.56 10.93
CA TRP A 195 -5.96 -12.47 11.80
C TRP A 195 -6.39 -13.76 11.11
N THR A 196 -6.03 -13.97 9.85
CA THR A 196 -6.38 -15.18 9.09
C THR A 196 -5.99 -16.46 9.81
N LYS A 197 -4.84 -16.48 10.52
CA LYS A 197 -4.39 -17.64 11.30
C LYS A 197 -5.32 -18.00 12.47
N GLU A 198 -6.12 -17.07 12.95
CA GLU A 198 -7.12 -17.34 14.00
C GLU A 198 -8.29 -18.19 13.46
N LEU A 199 -8.57 -18.08 12.16
CA LEU A 199 -9.61 -18.83 11.46
C LEU A 199 -9.08 -20.09 10.78
N LEU A 200 -7.89 -20.01 10.21
CA LEU A 200 -7.25 -21.04 9.39
C LEU A 200 -5.86 -21.33 9.96
N LYS A 201 -5.79 -22.28 10.89
CA LYS A 201 -4.58 -22.56 11.71
C LYS A 201 -3.36 -23.00 10.90
N ASP A 202 -3.58 -23.64 9.76
CA ASP A 202 -2.51 -24.19 8.91
C ASP A 202 -1.90 -23.17 7.96
N ILE A 203 -2.42 -21.94 7.92
CA ILE A 203 -1.84 -20.88 7.09
C ILE A 203 -0.66 -20.23 7.82
N PRO A 204 0.53 -20.17 7.21
CA PRO A 204 1.73 -19.61 7.81
C PRO A 204 1.74 -18.06 7.74
N VAL A 205 0.71 -17.42 8.29
CA VAL A 205 0.62 -15.96 8.40
C VAL A 205 1.00 -15.53 9.81
N VAL A 206 1.95 -14.60 9.91
CA VAL A 206 2.39 -14.00 11.16
C VAL A 206 2.18 -12.48 11.08
N PRO A 207 1.49 -11.86 12.04
CA PRO A 207 1.37 -10.41 12.11
C PRO A 207 2.75 -9.76 12.23
N GLN A 208 3.00 -8.74 11.43
CA GLN A 208 4.22 -7.94 11.52
C GLN A 208 3.84 -6.47 11.71
N LYS A 209 4.46 -5.82 12.71
CA LYS A 209 4.25 -4.41 12.98
C LYS A 209 5.22 -3.58 12.13
N HIS A 210 4.65 -2.57 11.49
CA HIS A 210 5.37 -1.51 10.79
C HIS A 210 4.92 -0.18 11.37
N THR A 211 5.83 0.62 11.88
CA THR A 211 5.50 1.96 12.35
C THR A 211 5.66 2.95 11.21
N VAL A 212 4.63 3.77 11.01
CA VAL A 212 4.67 4.91 10.11
C VAL A 212 4.65 6.18 10.93
N PHE A 213 5.69 6.97 10.81
CA PHE A 213 5.84 8.24 11.51
C PHE A 213 5.34 9.40 10.67
N ARG A 214 4.76 10.39 11.32
CA ARG A 214 4.39 11.67 10.74
C ARG A 214 5.42 12.70 11.14
N VAL A 215 6.02 13.36 10.15
CA VAL A 215 7.13 14.30 10.39
C VAL A 215 6.92 15.59 9.59
N LYS A 216 7.43 16.68 10.12
CA LYS A 216 7.39 18.00 9.49
C LYS A 216 8.80 18.49 9.22
N CYS A 217 9.05 18.97 8.01
CA CYS A 217 10.29 19.66 7.63
C CYS A 217 10.01 21.15 7.43
N PRO A 218 10.87 22.05 7.94
CA PRO A 218 10.76 23.49 7.67
C PRO A 218 10.85 23.82 6.17
N LYS A 219 11.69 23.06 5.43
CA LYS A 219 11.82 23.18 3.98
C LYS A 219 10.92 22.17 3.29
N HIS A 220 9.88 22.66 2.62
CA HIS A 220 9.04 21.80 1.80
C HIS A 220 9.74 21.43 0.48
N ILE A 221 9.69 20.14 0.11
CA ILE A 221 10.18 19.62 -1.17
C ILE A 221 8.95 19.23 -1.98
N PRO A 222 8.56 19.99 -3.01
CA PRO A 222 7.40 19.71 -3.81
C PRO A 222 7.61 18.49 -4.71
N GLU A 223 6.51 17.86 -5.13
CA GLU A 223 6.47 16.80 -6.16
C GLU A 223 7.38 15.58 -5.88
N MET A 224 7.71 15.35 -4.61
CA MET A 224 8.47 14.18 -4.21
C MET A 224 7.68 12.90 -4.48
N PRO A 225 8.27 11.89 -5.16
CA PRO A 225 7.64 10.58 -5.30
C PRO A 225 7.60 9.84 -3.96
N LEU A 226 6.77 8.80 -3.86
CA LEU A 226 6.93 7.82 -2.80
C LEU A 226 8.27 7.12 -3.00
N THR A 227 9.17 7.30 -2.05
CA THR A 227 10.55 6.82 -2.15
C THR A 227 10.80 5.68 -1.17
N GLY A 228 11.44 4.63 -1.63
CA GLY A 228 11.94 3.53 -0.83
C GLY A 228 13.45 3.40 -0.97
N ASP A 229 14.18 3.50 0.13
CA ASP A 229 15.62 3.25 0.18
C ASP A 229 15.89 1.80 0.59
N LEU A 230 16.22 0.95 -0.37
CA LEU A 230 16.45 -0.47 -0.10
C LEU A 230 17.72 -0.71 0.72
N THR A 231 18.67 0.24 0.73
CA THR A 231 19.88 0.12 1.55
C THR A 231 19.61 0.19 3.04
N THR A 232 18.51 0.83 3.44
CA THR A 232 18.10 0.99 4.83
C THR A 232 16.74 0.36 5.13
N GLY A 233 15.93 0.09 4.09
CA GLY A 233 14.55 -0.32 4.21
C GLY A 233 13.58 0.82 4.60
N VAL A 234 14.06 2.04 4.77
CA VAL A 234 13.24 3.21 5.09
C VAL A 234 12.52 3.72 3.84
N TYR A 235 11.27 4.09 4.00
CA TYR A 235 10.45 4.64 2.93
C TYR A 235 9.72 5.89 3.39
N TRP A 236 9.40 6.79 2.46
CA TRP A 236 8.71 8.05 2.78
C TRP A 236 7.93 8.60 1.59
N ARG A 237 6.96 9.47 1.89
CA ARG A 237 6.24 10.28 0.92
C ARG A 237 5.71 11.59 1.53
N PRO A 238 5.40 12.60 0.72
CA PRO A 238 4.68 13.78 1.19
C PRO A 238 3.24 13.44 1.64
N GLU A 239 2.77 14.17 2.65
CA GLU A 239 1.39 14.16 3.09
C GLU A 239 0.96 15.60 3.40
N GLY A 240 0.42 16.31 2.42
CA GLY A 240 0.13 17.73 2.52
C GLY A 240 1.39 18.57 2.81
N LYS A 241 1.46 19.16 4.01
CA LYS A 241 2.63 19.94 4.47
C LYS A 241 3.61 19.13 5.33
N GLU A 242 3.32 17.86 5.55
CA GLU A 242 4.12 16.92 6.33
C GLU A 242 4.65 15.79 5.43
N TYR A 243 5.31 14.83 6.05
CA TYR A 243 5.75 13.61 5.40
C TYR A 243 5.35 12.41 6.25
N LEU A 244 5.03 11.30 5.60
CA LEU A 244 4.93 9.99 6.23
C LEU A 244 6.22 9.24 5.94
N ALA A 245 6.80 8.62 6.96
CA ALA A 245 8.01 7.83 6.84
C ALA A 245 7.95 6.60 7.74
N GLY A 246 8.51 5.50 7.29
CA GLY A 246 8.56 4.28 8.09
C GLY A 246 9.68 3.35 7.70
N SER A 247 9.92 2.37 8.57
CA SER A 247 10.82 1.25 8.36
C SER A 247 10.04 -0.04 8.13
N PRO A 248 10.51 -0.96 7.27
CA PRO A 248 9.82 -2.21 7.02
C PRO A 248 9.78 -3.15 8.21
N LEU A 249 10.70 -3.04 9.17
CA LEU A 249 10.89 -4.03 10.22
C LEU A 249 10.89 -3.39 11.60
N SER A 250 9.86 -3.65 12.40
CA SER A 250 9.97 -3.39 13.83
C SER A 250 9.75 -4.63 14.67
N LYS A 251 8.62 -5.29 14.63
CA LYS A 251 8.35 -6.48 15.45
C LYS A 251 7.54 -7.54 14.74
N PHE A 252 7.92 -8.81 14.94
CA PHE A 252 7.12 -9.97 14.55
C PHE A 252 6.10 -10.33 15.63
N ASP A 253 4.97 -10.91 15.19
CA ASP A 253 3.86 -11.39 16.05
C ASP A 253 3.25 -10.30 16.96
N ALA A 254 3.34 -9.04 16.54
CA ALA A 254 2.75 -7.92 17.25
C ALA A 254 1.27 -7.74 16.89
N LYS A 255 0.42 -7.68 17.93
CA LYS A 255 -1.04 -7.48 17.78
C LYS A 255 -1.51 -6.11 18.28
N ASP A 256 -0.64 -5.34 18.90
CA ASP A 256 -0.90 -3.97 19.31
C ASP A 256 -0.63 -2.99 18.14
N LEU A 257 -1.16 -1.78 18.25
CA LEU A 257 -0.99 -0.71 17.28
C LEU A 257 -0.19 0.48 17.84
N GLU A 258 0.47 0.29 18.98
CA GLU A 258 1.31 1.33 19.56
C GLU A 258 2.57 1.50 18.71
N PRO A 259 2.92 2.74 18.30
CA PRO A 259 4.13 3.00 17.55
C PRO A 259 5.40 2.62 18.34
N GLU A 260 6.39 2.08 17.62
CA GLU A 260 7.73 1.85 18.17
C GLU A 260 8.52 3.17 18.08
N TRP A 261 8.34 4.06 19.05
CA TRP A 261 8.87 5.43 18.98
C TRP A 261 10.40 5.49 18.84
N ASN A 262 11.13 4.55 19.43
CA ASN A 262 12.59 4.47 19.34
C ASN A 262 13.05 4.23 17.89
N ASP A 263 12.27 3.51 17.08
CA ASP A 263 12.61 3.26 15.67
C ASP A 263 12.76 4.56 14.89
N PHE A 264 12.09 5.63 15.32
CA PHE A 264 12.23 6.92 14.65
C PHE A 264 13.64 7.48 14.80
N GLU A 265 14.15 7.54 16.01
CA GLU A 265 15.47 8.12 16.28
C GLU A 265 16.62 7.20 15.91
N GLU A 266 16.43 5.89 16.07
CA GLU A 266 17.49 4.90 15.84
C GLU A 266 17.61 4.49 14.37
N LEU A 267 16.51 4.46 13.61
CA LEU A 267 16.48 3.91 12.25
C LEU A 267 16.01 4.92 11.20
N VAL A 268 14.82 5.53 11.43
CA VAL A 268 14.14 6.27 10.37
C VAL A 268 14.75 7.65 10.16
N TRP A 269 14.91 8.44 11.20
CA TRP A 269 15.47 9.78 11.08
C TRP A 269 16.92 9.80 10.54
N PRO A 270 17.86 8.97 11.01
CA PRO A 270 19.21 8.94 10.45
C PRO A 270 19.24 8.60 8.95
N ALA A 271 18.40 7.63 8.53
CA ALA A 271 18.30 7.26 7.12
C ALA A 271 17.73 8.41 6.27
N LEU A 272 16.68 9.07 6.75
CA LEU A 272 16.07 10.22 6.08
C LEU A 272 17.04 11.41 5.96
N ALA A 273 17.74 11.77 7.06
CA ALA A 273 18.71 12.86 7.10
C ALA A 273 19.88 12.58 6.16
N LYS A 274 20.37 11.34 6.10
CA LYS A 274 21.40 10.93 5.14
C LYS A 274 20.96 11.14 3.69
N ARG A 275 19.72 10.77 3.34
CA ARG A 275 19.19 10.87 1.96
C ARG A 275 18.76 12.26 1.57
N ILE A 276 18.25 13.02 2.51
CA ILE A 276 17.71 14.37 2.26
C ILE A 276 18.29 15.29 3.31
N PRO A 277 19.36 16.06 3.00
CA PRO A 277 20.01 16.93 4.01
C PRO A 277 19.06 17.89 4.73
N ALA A 278 17.99 18.35 4.06
CA ALA A 278 16.99 19.19 4.69
C ALA A 278 16.22 18.47 5.83
N PHE A 279 16.23 17.13 5.86
CA PHE A 279 15.54 16.32 6.86
C PHE A 279 16.34 16.13 8.17
N GLU A 280 17.54 16.69 8.26
CA GLU A 280 18.20 16.86 9.57
C GLU A 280 17.38 17.68 10.56
N GLN A 281 16.51 18.56 10.05
CA GLN A 281 15.63 19.44 10.85
C GLN A 281 14.20 18.92 10.98
N LEU A 282 13.97 17.62 10.79
CA LEU A 282 12.64 17.02 10.95
C LEU A 282 12.13 17.18 12.39
N LYS A 283 10.84 17.43 12.50
CA LYS A 283 10.11 17.37 13.76
C LYS A 283 9.09 16.25 13.69
N LEU A 284 9.17 15.29 14.61
CA LEU A 284 8.17 14.26 14.81
C LEU A 284 6.85 14.88 15.26
N THR A 285 5.74 14.58 14.56
CA THR A 285 4.40 15.11 14.84
C THR A 285 3.39 14.03 15.19
N GLY A 286 3.74 12.75 14.99
CA GLY A 286 2.90 11.61 15.35
C GLY A 286 3.39 10.29 14.74
N GLY A 287 2.66 9.25 15.01
CA GLY A 287 2.89 7.90 14.49
C GLY A 287 1.60 7.10 14.52
#